data_5f6a84149adc3e4039e517192df4fd99
#
_entry.id   5f6a84149adc3e4039e517192df4fd99
#
_cell.length_a   1.000
_cell.length_b   1.000
_cell.length_c   1.000
_cell.angle_alpha   90.00
_cell.angle_beta   90.00
_cell.angle_gamma   90.00
#
_symmetry.space_group_name_H-M   'P 1'
#
loop_
_entity.id
_entity.type
_entity.pdbx_description
1 polymer ?
#
loop_
_entity_poly.entity_id
_entity_poly.type
_entity_poly.pdbx_seq_one_letter_code
_entity_poly.pdbx_strand_id
1 'polypeptide(L)'
;MVRDITIGQYYNTRSPIHELDARTKLVLTIVYAVTIFWCRDLWTFLAATIFLIVYVALSRVPISFICRGLKVVLAFILFTAFFSLFNGDGRVLVSIWRFHITTGSLKTTGIVVFRFVYLIIGSSIMTYTTLPLALTAGLEKLFGFLKIFRVPVSDMALMLSITLRFIPILMEELDKIMKAQLSRGADFENGNIFKRIRSYTQIFIPLFASAIRRATDLAYAMDARCYHGSECRTSMKPLRYSKKDAFAYGLLVVYVVGLILMKIFL
;
A
#
# COMPACT_ATOMS: atom_id res chain seq x y z
N MET A 1 -21.97 -9.59 -5.83
CA MET A 1 -20.52 -9.68 -6.14
C MET A 1 -19.73 -8.37 -6.05
N VAL A 2 -20.32 -7.19 -6.12
CA VAL A 2 -19.57 -5.91 -6.06
C VAL A 2 -19.49 -5.31 -4.63
N ARG A 3 -20.21 -5.88 -3.67
CA ARG A 3 -20.29 -5.38 -2.28
C ARG A 3 -19.02 -5.60 -1.43
N ASP A 4 -18.06 -6.38 -1.90
CA ASP A 4 -16.86 -6.74 -1.13
C ASP A 4 -15.61 -5.90 -1.48
N ILE A 5 -15.77 -4.90 -2.34
CA ILE A 5 -14.67 -3.96 -2.64
C ILE A 5 -14.64 -2.91 -1.51
N THR A 6 -14.03 -3.27 -0.39
CA THR A 6 -13.68 -2.31 0.65
C THR A 6 -12.57 -1.41 0.12
N ILE A 7 -12.96 -0.23 -0.36
CA ILE A 7 -12.01 0.80 -0.81
C ILE A 7 -11.28 1.33 0.43
N GLY A 8 -10.04 0.87 0.60
CA GLY A 8 -9.20 1.20 1.73
C GLY A 8 -9.43 0.26 2.92
N GLN A 9 -8.43 -0.57 3.20
CA GLN A 9 -8.44 -1.49 4.35
C GLN A 9 -8.13 -0.73 5.66
N TYR A 10 -8.60 0.53 5.79
CA TYR A 10 -8.39 1.32 6.99
C TYR A 10 -9.14 0.72 8.18
N TYR A 11 -8.40 0.43 9.25
CA TYR A 11 -8.96 -0.07 10.49
C TYR A 11 -9.17 1.10 11.46
N ASN A 12 -10.42 1.46 11.72
CA ASN A 12 -10.78 2.60 12.54
C ASN A 12 -10.59 2.33 14.04
N THR A 13 -9.36 2.54 14.53
CA THR A 13 -9.03 2.49 15.97
C THR A 13 -8.21 3.71 16.37
N ARG A 14 -8.32 4.09 17.64
CA ARG A 14 -7.46 5.12 18.21
C ARG A 14 -6.16 4.48 18.71
N SER A 15 -5.07 4.74 18.03
CA SER A 15 -3.74 4.34 18.47
C SER A 15 -2.73 5.47 18.23
N PRO A 16 -1.58 5.48 18.95
CA PRO A 16 -0.53 6.47 18.71
C PRO A 16 -0.11 6.57 17.24
N ILE A 17 -0.08 5.43 16.53
CA ILE A 17 0.29 5.40 15.11
C ILE A 17 -0.80 6.01 14.23
N HIS A 18 -2.09 5.82 14.52
CA HIS A 18 -3.17 6.42 13.73
C HIS A 18 -3.13 7.96 13.77
N GLU A 19 -2.69 8.54 14.88
CA GLU A 19 -2.60 9.99 15.09
C GLU A 19 -1.34 10.63 14.46
N LEU A 20 -0.39 9.83 13.96
CA LEU A 20 0.79 10.34 13.26
C LEU A 20 0.42 10.96 11.91
N ASP A 21 1.18 11.96 11.49
CA ASP A 21 1.07 12.55 10.15
C ASP A 21 1.35 11.50 9.06
N ALA A 22 0.60 11.54 7.96
CA ALA A 22 0.75 10.61 6.84
C ALA A 22 2.16 10.65 6.23
N ARG A 23 2.84 11.79 6.24
CA ARG A 23 4.24 11.93 5.81
C ARG A 23 5.18 11.10 6.67
N THR A 24 5.02 11.21 7.99
CA THR A 24 5.83 10.46 8.96
C THR A 24 5.67 8.96 8.76
N LYS A 25 4.44 8.47 8.57
CA LYS A 25 4.16 7.06 8.31
C LYS A 25 4.79 6.57 7.01
N LEU A 26 4.69 7.38 5.94
CA LEU A 26 5.32 7.07 4.65
C LEU A 26 6.83 6.95 4.78
N VAL A 27 7.48 7.95 5.39
CA VAL A 27 8.94 7.95 5.58
C VAL A 27 9.36 6.76 6.46
N LEU A 28 8.68 6.51 7.58
CA LEU A 28 8.93 5.36 8.45
C LEU A 28 8.88 4.05 7.68
N THR A 29 7.83 3.85 6.87
CA THR A 29 7.63 2.61 6.11
C THR A 29 8.69 2.44 5.03
N ILE A 30 9.03 3.52 4.30
CA ILE A 30 10.06 3.47 3.25
C ILE A 30 11.44 3.19 3.86
N VAL A 31 11.82 3.91 4.91
CA VAL A 31 13.12 3.70 5.55
C VAL A 31 13.20 2.31 6.16
N TYR A 32 12.14 1.84 6.83
CA TYR A 32 12.06 0.47 7.33
C TYR A 32 12.21 -0.57 6.21
N ALA A 33 11.50 -0.39 5.08
CA ALA A 33 11.63 -1.29 3.94
C ALA A 33 13.06 -1.34 3.39
N VAL A 34 13.72 -0.20 3.24
CA VAL A 34 15.11 -0.11 2.77
C VAL A 34 16.07 -0.80 3.76
N THR A 35 15.89 -0.58 5.07
CA THR A 35 16.78 -1.16 6.10
C THR A 35 16.67 -2.69 6.16
N ILE A 36 15.50 -3.27 5.91
CA ILE A 36 15.32 -4.73 5.86
C ILE A 36 16.16 -5.37 4.74
N PHE A 37 16.32 -4.70 3.59
CA PHE A 37 17.19 -5.21 2.53
C PHE A 37 18.67 -5.25 2.96
N TRP A 38 19.06 -4.40 3.90
CA TRP A 38 20.43 -4.37 4.44
C TRP A 38 20.70 -5.46 5.49
N CYS A 39 19.63 -6.01 6.11
CA CYS A 39 19.76 -7.09 7.09
C CYS A 39 20.25 -8.38 6.41
N ARG A 40 21.39 -8.90 6.85
CA ARG A 40 21.96 -10.20 6.40
C ARG A 40 22.31 -11.12 7.56
N ASP A 41 22.50 -10.55 8.78
CA ASP A 41 22.95 -11.27 9.95
C ASP A 41 21.81 -11.42 10.95
N LEU A 42 21.93 -12.43 11.83
CA LEU A 42 20.93 -12.76 12.82
C LEU A 42 20.65 -11.57 13.76
N TRP A 43 21.68 -10.84 14.16
CA TRP A 43 21.57 -9.68 15.05
C TRP A 43 20.83 -8.51 14.43
N THR A 44 21.09 -8.24 13.15
CA THR A 44 20.36 -7.18 12.42
C THR A 44 18.89 -7.54 12.22
N PHE A 45 18.56 -8.82 11.99
CA PHE A 45 17.17 -9.29 11.98
C PHE A 45 16.51 -9.18 13.34
N LEU A 46 17.23 -9.44 14.44
CA LEU A 46 16.70 -9.32 15.79
C LEU A 46 16.32 -7.86 16.10
N ALA A 47 17.16 -6.90 15.73
CA ALA A 47 16.86 -5.47 15.86
C ALA A 47 15.62 -5.07 15.04
N ALA A 48 15.52 -5.56 13.78
CA ALA A 48 14.36 -5.34 12.93
C ALA A 48 13.08 -5.95 13.52
N THR A 49 13.19 -7.13 14.17
CA THR A 49 12.08 -7.80 14.86
C THR A 49 11.58 -6.97 16.03
N ILE A 50 12.49 -6.48 16.88
CA ILE A 50 12.12 -5.62 18.03
C ILE A 50 11.39 -4.38 17.55
N PHE A 51 11.94 -3.71 16.52
CA PHE A 51 11.29 -2.53 15.94
C PHE A 51 9.90 -2.86 15.39
N LEU A 52 9.76 -3.97 14.66
CA LEU A 52 8.49 -4.42 14.11
C LEU A 52 7.45 -4.75 15.21
N ILE A 53 7.86 -5.44 16.27
CA ILE A 53 6.98 -5.77 17.41
C ILE A 53 6.49 -4.48 18.07
N VAL A 54 7.36 -3.51 18.32
CA VAL A 54 6.98 -2.20 18.87
C VAL A 54 6.00 -1.49 17.93
N TYR A 55 6.28 -1.51 16.62
CA TYR A 55 5.41 -0.87 15.61
C TYR A 55 4.02 -1.53 15.58
N VAL A 56 3.94 -2.87 15.57
CA VAL A 56 2.69 -3.62 15.64
C VAL A 56 1.92 -3.33 16.93
N ALA A 57 2.60 -3.40 18.09
CA ALA A 57 1.99 -3.16 19.39
C ALA A 57 1.40 -1.75 19.51
N LEU A 58 2.13 -0.72 19.05
CA LEU A 58 1.67 0.66 19.04
C LEU A 58 0.53 0.90 18.04
N SER A 59 0.41 0.09 16.98
CA SER A 59 -0.65 0.23 15.97
C SER A 59 -2.03 -0.20 16.48
N ARG A 60 -2.09 -1.10 17.48
CA ARG A 60 -3.32 -1.72 18.01
C ARG A 60 -4.19 -2.38 16.93
N VAL A 61 -3.61 -2.74 15.80
CA VAL A 61 -4.30 -3.48 14.74
C VAL A 61 -4.36 -4.96 15.14
N PRO A 62 -5.52 -5.62 15.07
CA PRO A 62 -5.62 -7.05 15.38
C PRO A 62 -4.73 -7.89 14.46
N ILE A 63 -4.00 -8.82 15.05
CA ILE A 63 -3.05 -9.70 14.34
C ILE A 63 -3.75 -10.48 13.21
N SER A 64 -5.05 -10.79 13.37
CA SER A 64 -5.84 -11.48 12.35
C SER A 64 -5.91 -10.74 11.01
N PHE A 65 -5.93 -9.40 11.02
CA PHE A 65 -5.88 -8.59 9.80
C PHE A 65 -4.49 -8.66 9.13
N ILE A 66 -3.43 -8.61 9.93
CA ILE A 66 -2.05 -8.73 9.45
C ILE A 66 -1.84 -10.13 8.83
N CYS A 67 -2.29 -11.18 9.50
CA CYS A 67 -2.21 -12.55 8.99
C CYS A 67 -3.02 -12.75 7.70
N ARG A 68 -4.14 -12.06 7.55
CA ARG A 68 -4.94 -12.11 6.31
C ARG A 68 -4.16 -11.52 5.13
N GLY A 69 -3.47 -10.39 5.32
CA GLY A 69 -2.57 -9.81 4.33
C GLY A 69 -1.41 -10.75 3.97
N LEU A 70 -0.82 -11.41 4.98
CA LEU A 70 0.26 -12.36 4.78
C LEU A 70 -0.20 -13.59 3.97
N LYS A 71 -1.43 -14.10 4.23
CA LYS A 71 -2.00 -15.27 3.54
C LYS A 71 -2.08 -15.06 2.02
N VAL A 72 -2.39 -13.85 1.56
CA VAL A 72 -2.48 -13.54 0.12
C VAL A 72 -1.12 -13.70 -0.57
N VAL A 73 -0.03 -13.34 0.13
CA VAL A 73 1.32 -13.35 -0.43
C VAL A 73 2.07 -14.65 -0.09
N LEU A 74 1.49 -15.52 0.75
CA LEU A 74 2.11 -16.77 1.18
C LEU A 74 2.53 -17.65 0.01
N ALA A 75 1.70 -17.75 -1.03
CA ALA A 75 2.02 -18.53 -2.23
C ALA A 75 3.28 -18.01 -2.93
N PHE A 76 3.43 -16.69 -3.00
CA PHE A 76 4.60 -16.05 -3.58
C PHE A 76 5.86 -16.27 -2.72
N ILE A 77 5.72 -16.18 -1.38
CA ILE A 77 6.82 -16.46 -0.44
C ILE A 77 7.27 -17.91 -0.57
N LEU A 78 6.34 -18.86 -0.64
CA LEU A 78 6.67 -20.28 -0.83
C LEU A 78 7.35 -20.54 -2.17
N PHE A 79 6.87 -19.90 -3.23
CA PHE A 79 7.48 -19.99 -4.55
C PHE A 79 8.92 -19.47 -4.55
N THR A 80 9.15 -18.29 -4.02
CA THR A 80 10.52 -17.71 -3.93
C THR A 80 11.41 -18.51 -2.99
N ALA A 81 10.89 -19.03 -1.88
CA ALA A 81 11.62 -19.91 -0.98
C ALA A 81 12.05 -21.20 -1.68
N PHE A 82 11.13 -21.82 -2.44
CA PHE A 82 11.42 -23.03 -3.22
C PHE A 82 12.60 -22.81 -4.17
N PHE A 83 12.61 -21.74 -4.98
CA PHE A 83 13.71 -21.44 -5.87
C PHE A 83 15.00 -21.05 -5.13
N SER A 84 14.89 -20.38 -4.01
CA SER A 84 16.04 -19.99 -3.19
C SER A 84 16.75 -21.19 -2.56
N LEU A 85 16.03 -22.29 -2.27
CA LEU A 85 16.60 -23.53 -1.73
C LEU A 85 17.61 -24.18 -2.69
N PHE A 86 17.47 -23.96 -3.99
CA PHE A 86 18.36 -24.54 -5.02
C PHE A 86 19.52 -23.63 -5.41
N ASN A 87 19.51 -22.39 -4.91
CA ASN A 87 20.49 -21.35 -5.26
C ASN A 87 21.36 -20.99 -4.04
N GLY A 88 22.31 -21.82 -3.68
CA GLY A 88 23.20 -21.51 -2.56
C GLY A 88 24.51 -22.25 -2.61
N ASP A 89 25.56 -21.58 -2.19
CA ASP A 89 26.92 -22.14 -2.07
C ASP A 89 27.08 -22.73 -0.66
N GLY A 90 27.81 -23.85 -0.55
CA GLY A 90 28.11 -24.47 0.74
C GLY A 90 28.16 -26.00 0.74
N ARG A 91 28.25 -26.61 1.92
CA ARG A 91 28.25 -28.08 2.05
C ARG A 91 26.90 -28.64 1.64
N VAL A 92 26.91 -29.59 0.71
CA VAL A 92 25.71 -30.29 0.25
C VAL A 92 25.16 -31.15 1.40
N LEU A 93 23.93 -30.87 1.82
CA LEU A 93 23.21 -31.67 2.83
C LEU A 93 22.44 -32.82 2.19
N VAL A 94 21.75 -32.52 1.08
CA VAL A 94 20.97 -33.50 0.33
C VAL A 94 21.14 -33.20 -1.15
N SER A 95 21.49 -34.23 -1.93
CA SER A 95 21.53 -34.14 -3.38
C SER A 95 20.40 -35.00 -3.97
N ILE A 96 19.43 -34.36 -4.62
CA ILE A 96 18.37 -35.03 -5.37
C ILE A 96 18.60 -34.73 -6.84
N TRP A 97 19.21 -35.68 -7.52
CA TRP A 97 19.52 -35.69 -8.95
C TRP A 97 20.31 -34.42 -9.41
N ARG A 98 19.64 -33.37 -9.85
CA ARG A 98 20.24 -32.09 -10.31
C ARG A 98 20.15 -30.96 -9.26
N PHE A 99 19.49 -31.16 -8.18
CA PHE A 99 19.23 -30.13 -7.16
C PHE A 99 20.04 -30.46 -5.90
N HIS A 100 20.87 -29.51 -5.46
CA HIS A 100 21.70 -29.64 -4.28
C HIS A 100 21.21 -28.67 -3.20
N ILE A 101 20.69 -29.20 -2.11
CA ILE A 101 20.35 -28.39 -0.94
C ILE A 101 21.61 -28.25 -0.11
N THR A 102 22.09 -27.00 0.03
CA THR A 102 23.30 -26.68 0.79
C THR A 102 22.96 -25.95 2.10
N THR A 103 23.89 -25.96 3.06
CA THR A 103 23.72 -25.17 4.30
C THR A 103 23.59 -23.67 4.01
N GLY A 104 24.26 -23.17 2.98
CA GLY A 104 24.16 -21.78 2.52
C GLY A 104 22.79 -21.47 1.93
N SER A 105 22.22 -22.38 1.10
CA SER A 105 20.89 -22.19 0.53
C SER A 105 19.80 -22.11 1.60
N LEU A 106 19.91 -22.93 2.67
CA LEU A 106 18.96 -22.89 3.78
C LEU A 106 18.99 -21.57 4.54
N LYS A 107 20.21 -21.05 4.82
CA LYS A 107 20.37 -19.72 5.45
C LYS A 107 19.82 -18.62 4.56
N THR A 108 20.14 -18.63 3.27
CA THR A 108 19.66 -17.64 2.30
C THR A 108 18.15 -17.67 2.16
N THR A 109 17.55 -18.85 2.08
CA THR A 109 16.10 -19.03 2.02
C THR A 109 15.43 -18.48 3.27
N GLY A 110 15.96 -18.76 4.46
CA GLY A 110 15.47 -18.20 5.70
C GLY A 110 15.47 -16.67 5.70
N ILE A 111 16.60 -16.06 5.28
CA ILE A 111 16.72 -14.61 5.15
C ILE A 111 15.69 -14.04 4.19
N VAL A 112 15.47 -14.67 3.04
CA VAL A 112 14.50 -14.23 2.03
C VAL A 112 13.07 -14.31 2.58
N VAL A 113 12.69 -15.42 3.21
CA VAL A 113 11.36 -15.59 3.81
C VAL A 113 11.09 -14.54 4.89
N PHE A 114 12.00 -14.39 5.86
CA PHE A 114 11.86 -13.37 6.92
C PHE A 114 11.80 -11.96 6.35
N ARG A 115 12.59 -11.64 5.33
CA ARG A 115 12.59 -10.35 4.66
C ARG A 115 11.21 -10.02 4.08
N PHE A 116 10.61 -10.94 3.32
CA PHE A 116 9.28 -10.74 2.75
C PHE A 116 8.20 -10.62 3.84
N VAL A 117 8.24 -11.46 4.86
CA VAL A 117 7.28 -11.40 5.97
C VAL A 117 7.34 -10.03 6.66
N TYR A 118 8.53 -9.52 6.95
CA TYR A 118 8.71 -8.24 7.62
C TYR A 118 8.29 -7.06 6.75
N LEU A 119 8.60 -7.09 5.46
CA LEU A 119 8.15 -6.07 4.50
C LEU A 119 6.63 -6.01 4.42
N ILE A 120 5.98 -7.17 4.33
CA ILE A 120 4.52 -7.27 4.23
C ILE A 120 3.87 -6.75 5.51
N ILE A 121 4.36 -7.14 6.69
CA ILE A 121 3.81 -6.69 7.96
C ILE A 121 3.96 -5.16 8.09
N GLY A 122 5.15 -4.62 7.83
CA GLY A 122 5.41 -3.19 7.94
C GLY A 122 4.55 -2.35 7.00
N SER A 123 4.43 -2.75 5.73
CA SER A 123 3.59 -2.05 4.75
C SER A 123 2.10 -2.20 5.04
N SER A 124 1.66 -3.37 5.53
CA SER A 124 0.27 -3.60 5.91
C SER A 124 -0.18 -2.68 7.04
N ILE A 125 0.67 -2.48 8.06
CA ILE A 125 0.34 -1.58 9.17
C ILE A 125 0.11 -0.15 8.65
N MET A 126 0.96 0.33 7.75
CA MET A 126 0.77 1.65 7.13
C MET A 126 -0.58 1.73 6.41
N THR A 127 -0.95 0.69 5.66
CA THR A 127 -2.22 0.63 4.92
C THR A 127 -3.43 0.60 5.86
N TYR A 128 -3.36 -0.16 6.95
CA TYR A 128 -4.46 -0.24 7.94
C TYR A 128 -4.58 1.02 8.81
N THR A 129 -3.51 1.79 8.98
CA THR A 129 -3.50 2.98 9.87
C THR A 129 -3.63 4.30 9.14
N THR A 130 -3.68 4.32 7.80
CA THR A 130 -3.70 5.57 7.02
C THR A 130 -4.85 5.58 6.03
N LEU A 131 -5.67 6.63 6.08
CA LEU A 131 -6.73 6.84 5.10
C LEU A 131 -6.13 7.16 3.72
N PRO A 132 -6.70 6.64 2.61
CA PRO A 132 -6.19 6.92 1.26
C PRO A 132 -6.08 8.42 0.94
N LEU A 133 -7.06 9.23 1.38
CA LEU A 133 -7.03 10.69 1.20
C LEU A 133 -5.90 11.36 2.01
N ALA A 134 -5.59 10.86 3.20
CA ALA A 134 -4.46 11.38 3.98
C ALA A 134 -3.13 10.98 3.34
N LEU A 135 -3.08 9.79 2.73
CA LEU A 135 -1.92 9.31 2.00
C LEU A 135 -1.61 10.20 0.80
N THR A 136 -2.62 10.57 0.00
CA THR A 136 -2.43 11.48 -1.15
C THR A 136 -1.90 12.85 -0.72
N ALA A 137 -2.44 13.41 0.36
CA ALA A 137 -1.94 14.68 0.91
C ALA A 137 -0.51 14.55 1.46
N GLY A 138 -0.16 13.42 2.06
CA GLY A 138 1.21 13.10 2.49
C GLY A 138 2.18 13.03 1.31
N LEU A 139 1.79 12.32 0.25
CA LEU A 139 2.57 12.20 -0.98
C LEU A 139 2.80 13.55 -1.67
N GLU A 140 1.75 14.39 -1.76
CA GLU A 140 1.87 15.75 -2.32
C GLU A 140 2.98 16.55 -1.63
N LYS A 141 3.03 16.47 -0.31
CA LYS A 141 4.02 17.22 0.46
C LYS A 141 5.42 16.60 0.41
N LEU A 142 5.52 15.27 0.42
CA LEU A 142 6.80 14.57 0.30
C LEU A 142 7.42 14.76 -1.08
N PHE A 143 6.62 14.67 -2.13
CA PHE A 143 7.08 14.87 -3.51
C PHE A 143 7.11 16.34 -3.93
N GLY A 144 6.86 17.28 -3.01
CA GLY A 144 6.92 18.72 -3.28
C GLY A 144 8.24 19.20 -3.87
N PHE A 145 9.36 18.49 -3.62
CA PHE A 145 10.65 18.79 -4.22
C PHE A 145 10.69 18.57 -5.75
N LEU A 146 9.84 17.68 -6.29
CA LEU A 146 9.74 17.47 -7.74
C LEU A 146 9.16 18.69 -8.49
N LYS A 147 8.57 19.65 -7.79
CA LYS A 147 8.17 20.93 -8.40
C LYS A 147 9.35 21.66 -9.02
N ILE A 148 10.57 21.47 -8.50
CA ILE A 148 11.81 22.00 -9.07
C ILE A 148 12.02 21.47 -10.50
N PHE A 149 11.62 20.24 -10.77
CA PHE A 149 11.67 19.60 -12.09
C PHE A 149 10.42 19.89 -12.95
N ARG A 150 9.62 20.91 -12.59
CA ARG A 150 8.36 21.29 -13.27
C ARG A 150 7.27 20.20 -13.29
N VAL A 151 7.34 19.23 -12.37
CA VAL A 151 6.29 18.21 -12.24
C VAL A 151 5.10 18.83 -11.49
N PRO A 152 3.87 18.78 -12.02
CA PRO A 152 2.67 19.37 -11.40
C PRO A 152 2.13 18.49 -10.26
N VAL A 153 2.93 18.29 -9.20
CA VAL A 153 2.60 17.39 -8.08
C VAL A 153 1.28 17.75 -7.40
N SER A 154 0.97 19.04 -7.29
CA SER A 154 -0.28 19.50 -6.67
C SER A 154 -1.51 19.17 -7.51
N ASP A 155 -1.40 19.23 -8.84
CA ASP A 155 -2.50 18.84 -9.73
C ASP A 155 -2.70 17.31 -9.72
N MET A 156 -1.62 16.55 -9.71
CA MET A 156 -1.68 15.11 -9.56
C MET A 156 -2.35 14.69 -8.24
N ALA A 157 -2.02 15.36 -7.14
CA ALA A 157 -2.64 15.11 -5.84
C ALA A 157 -4.13 15.48 -5.82
N LEU A 158 -4.51 16.57 -6.53
CA LEU A 158 -5.90 16.94 -6.72
C LEU A 158 -6.65 15.87 -7.52
N MET A 159 -6.10 15.44 -8.65
CA MET A 159 -6.69 14.36 -9.47
C MET A 159 -6.90 13.08 -8.66
N LEU A 160 -5.89 12.65 -7.89
CA LEU A 160 -6.02 11.48 -7.00
C LEU A 160 -7.11 11.68 -5.95
N SER A 161 -7.19 12.86 -5.34
CA SER A 161 -8.19 13.16 -4.31
C SER A 161 -9.61 13.14 -4.88
N ILE A 162 -9.80 13.70 -6.08
CA ILE A 162 -11.07 13.65 -6.80
C ILE A 162 -11.43 12.21 -7.16
N THR A 163 -10.48 11.47 -7.73
CA THR A 163 -10.67 10.06 -8.10
C THR A 163 -11.11 9.22 -6.90
N LEU A 164 -10.39 9.30 -5.78
CA LEU A 164 -10.73 8.56 -4.56
C LEU A 164 -12.12 8.90 -4.01
N ARG A 165 -12.58 10.14 -4.20
CA ARG A 165 -13.93 10.57 -3.82
C ARG A 165 -15.00 10.03 -4.76
N PHE A 166 -14.71 9.97 -6.07
CA PHE A 166 -15.67 9.50 -7.07
C PHE A 166 -15.79 7.98 -7.13
N ILE A 167 -14.77 7.22 -6.71
CA ILE A 167 -14.84 5.75 -6.73
C ILE A 167 -16.10 5.21 -6.01
N PRO A 168 -16.43 5.58 -4.76
CA PRO A 168 -17.66 5.11 -4.12
C PRO A 168 -18.92 5.49 -4.89
N ILE A 169 -18.98 6.71 -5.42
CA ILE A 169 -20.11 7.23 -6.18
C ILE A 169 -20.31 6.43 -7.49
N LEU A 170 -19.22 6.15 -8.19
CA LEU A 170 -19.26 5.34 -9.41
C LEU A 170 -19.60 3.86 -9.14
N MET A 171 -19.20 3.34 -7.98
CA MET A 171 -19.59 1.99 -7.55
C MET A 171 -21.09 1.87 -7.29
N GLU A 172 -21.69 2.87 -6.65
CA GLU A 172 -23.14 2.93 -6.47
C GLU A 172 -23.88 3.05 -7.81
N GLU A 173 -23.34 3.84 -8.73
CA GLU A 173 -23.89 4.00 -10.08
C GLU A 173 -23.79 2.69 -10.87
N LEU A 174 -22.65 2.00 -10.79
CA LEU A 174 -22.43 0.68 -11.37
C LEU A 174 -23.48 -0.31 -10.87
N ASP A 175 -23.74 -0.37 -9.57
CA ASP A 175 -24.77 -1.25 -8.99
C ASP A 175 -26.17 -0.93 -9.52
N LYS A 176 -26.51 0.35 -9.70
CA LYS A 176 -27.79 0.77 -10.26
C LYS A 176 -27.93 0.36 -11.73
N ILE A 177 -26.89 0.63 -12.53
CA ILE A 177 -26.86 0.26 -13.96
C ILE A 177 -26.96 -1.25 -14.09
N MET A 178 -26.19 -2.01 -13.31
CA MET A 178 -26.20 -3.47 -13.33
C MET A 178 -27.57 -4.05 -13.04
N LYS A 179 -28.24 -3.55 -11.98
CA LYS A 179 -29.63 -3.95 -11.65
C LYS A 179 -30.61 -3.63 -12.78
N ALA A 180 -30.49 -2.45 -13.38
CA ALA A 180 -31.34 -2.05 -14.50
C ALA A 180 -31.12 -2.95 -15.73
N GLN A 181 -29.88 -3.33 -16.03
CA GLN A 181 -29.59 -4.23 -17.16
C GLN A 181 -30.05 -5.67 -16.89
N LEU A 182 -29.93 -6.16 -15.66
CA LEU A 182 -30.48 -7.45 -15.24
C LEU A 182 -32.00 -7.49 -15.45
N SER A 183 -32.73 -6.43 -15.09
CA SER A 183 -34.17 -6.31 -15.30
C SER A 183 -34.56 -6.26 -16.78
N ARG A 184 -33.63 -5.89 -17.66
CA ARG A 184 -33.79 -5.92 -19.14
C ARG A 184 -33.40 -7.25 -19.75
N GLY A 185 -33.07 -8.27 -18.94
CA GLY A 185 -32.72 -9.60 -19.39
C GLY A 185 -31.25 -9.77 -19.78
N ALA A 186 -30.37 -8.85 -19.37
CA ALA A 186 -28.93 -9.04 -19.53
C ALA A 186 -28.44 -10.18 -18.62
N ASP A 187 -27.70 -11.12 -19.18
CA ASP A 187 -27.06 -12.22 -18.45
C ASP A 187 -25.56 -11.98 -18.36
N PHE A 188 -25.03 -11.88 -17.13
CA PHE A 188 -23.61 -11.62 -16.86
C PHE A 188 -22.85 -12.88 -16.39
N GLU A 189 -23.58 -13.94 -16.02
CA GLU A 189 -22.98 -15.15 -15.43
C GLU A 189 -22.92 -16.31 -16.42
N ASN A 190 -23.94 -16.43 -17.28
CA ASN A 190 -24.07 -17.54 -18.22
C ASN A 190 -23.68 -17.13 -19.64
N GLY A 191 -23.01 -18.02 -20.36
CA GLY A 191 -22.72 -17.84 -21.76
C GLY A 191 -21.25 -17.87 -22.13
N ASN A 192 -21.03 -17.86 -23.47
CA ASN A 192 -19.68 -17.86 -24.03
C ASN A 192 -18.96 -16.53 -23.72
N ILE A 193 -17.62 -16.54 -23.68
CA ILE A 193 -16.77 -15.36 -23.34
C ILE A 193 -17.20 -14.13 -24.18
N PHE A 194 -17.50 -14.28 -25.45
CA PHE A 194 -17.96 -13.19 -26.32
C PHE A 194 -19.32 -12.61 -25.89
N LYS A 195 -20.27 -13.44 -25.45
CA LYS A 195 -21.54 -12.96 -24.88
C LYS A 195 -21.35 -12.17 -23.62
N ARG A 196 -20.48 -12.64 -22.72
CA ARG A 196 -20.14 -11.94 -21.46
C ARG A 196 -19.51 -10.58 -21.73
N ILE A 197 -18.54 -10.48 -22.64
CA ILE A 197 -17.92 -9.19 -23.03
C ILE A 197 -19.01 -8.23 -23.55
N ARG A 198 -19.92 -8.69 -24.39
CA ARG A 198 -21.03 -7.87 -24.92
C ARG A 198 -21.96 -7.38 -23.80
N SER A 199 -22.26 -8.24 -22.81
CA SER A 199 -23.09 -7.85 -21.66
C SER A 199 -22.37 -6.79 -20.79
N TYR A 200 -21.07 -6.93 -20.55
CA TYR A 200 -20.29 -5.91 -19.84
C TYR A 200 -20.22 -4.58 -20.57
N THR A 201 -20.21 -4.57 -21.90
CA THR A 201 -20.24 -3.33 -22.71
C THR A 201 -21.54 -2.53 -22.45
N GLN A 202 -22.67 -3.21 -22.21
CA GLN A 202 -23.94 -2.56 -21.87
C GLN A 202 -23.94 -1.84 -20.52
N ILE A 203 -23.04 -2.23 -19.61
CA ILE A 203 -22.80 -1.53 -18.33
C ILE A 203 -21.78 -0.41 -18.53
N PHE A 204 -20.71 -0.69 -19.28
CA PHE A 204 -19.58 0.23 -19.42
C PHE A 204 -19.97 1.54 -20.13
N ILE A 205 -20.78 1.47 -21.19
CA ILE A 205 -21.17 2.65 -21.97
C ILE A 205 -21.97 3.65 -21.13
N PRO A 206 -23.04 3.27 -20.41
CA PRO A 206 -23.79 4.20 -19.56
C PRO A 206 -22.95 4.73 -18.39
N LEU A 207 -22.10 3.88 -17.80
CA LEU A 207 -21.22 4.27 -16.70
C LEU A 207 -20.22 5.33 -17.15
N PHE A 208 -19.59 5.13 -18.30
CA PHE A 208 -18.64 6.07 -18.89
C PHE A 208 -19.31 7.42 -19.22
N ALA A 209 -20.50 7.38 -19.83
CA ALA A 209 -21.27 8.58 -20.12
C ALA A 209 -21.67 9.35 -18.84
N SER A 210 -22.02 8.63 -17.76
CA SER A 210 -22.30 9.24 -16.45
C SER A 210 -21.04 9.86 -15.85
N ALA A 211 -19.89 9.17 -15.93
CA ALA A 211 -18.61 9.68 -15.44
C ALA A 211 -18.19 10.96 -16.16
N ILE A 212 -18.34 11.04 -17.49
CA ILE A 212 -18.04 12.26 -18.27
C ILE A 212 -18.96 13.41 -17.83
N ARG A 213 -20.27 13.19 -17.72
CA ARG A 213 -21.20 14.23 -17.26
C ARG A 213 -20.79 14.78 -15.88
N ARG A 214 -20.50 13.90 -14.95
CA ARG A 214 -20.03 14.29 -13.60
C ARG A 214 -18.71 15.07 -13.63
N ALA A 215 -17.79 14.68 -14.52
CA ALA A 215 -16.53 15.42 -14.69
C ALA A 215 -16.78 16.84 -15.23
N THR A 216 -17.70 16.97 -16.19
CA THR A 216 -18.10 18.26 -16.75
C THR A 216 -18.80 19.15 -15.70
N ASP A 217 -19.73 18.57 -14.92
CA ASP A 217 -20.42 19.28 -13.83
C ASP A 217 -19.43 19.75 -12.75
N LEU A 218 -18.42 18.89 -12.43
CA LEU A 218 -17.37 19.26 -11.49
C LEU A 218 -16.52 20.39 -12.04
N ALA A 219 -16.16 20.35 -13.33
CA ALA A 219 -15.37 21.40 -13.98
C ALA A 219 -16.10 22.76 -13.89
N TYR A 220 -17.39 22.80 -14.26
CA TYR A 220 -18.21 24.02 -14.12
C TYR A 220 -18.31 24.50 -12.66
N ALA A 221 -18.44 23.59 -11.71
CA ALA A 221 -18.46 23.94 -10.30
C ALA A 221 -17.12 24.47 -9.79
N MET A 222 -16.00 24.01 -10.33
CA MET A 222 -14.66 24.51 -10.03
C MET A 222 -14.45 25.91 -10.63
N ASP A 223 -14.84 26.11 -11.89
CA ASP A 223 -14.76 27.40 -12.56
C ASP A 223 -15.62 28.47 -11.84
N ALA A 224 -16.84 28.10 -11.45
CA ALA A 224 -17.73 28.98 -10.67
C ALA A 224 -17.16 29.36 -9.28
N ARG A 225 -16.21 28.56 -8.76
CA ARG A 225 -15.47 28.84 -7.53
C ARG A 225 -14.12 29.49 -7.77
N CYS A 226 -13.88 30.00 -8.97
CA CYS A 226 -12.66 30.70 -9.37
C CYS A 226 -11.40 29.81 -9.18
N TYR A 227 -11.48 28.53 -9.54
CA TYR A 227 -10.31 27.67 -9.53
C TYR A 227 -9.43 27.95 -10.76
N HIS A 228 -8.22 28.48 -10.55
CA HIS A 228 -7.27 28.85 -11.59
C HIS A 228 -5.97 28.01 -11.55
N GLY A 229 -6.08 26.74 -11.14
CA GLY A 229 -4.92 25.86 -11.03
C GLY A 229 -4.34 25.74 -9.63
N SER A 230 -3.19 25.08 -9.52
CA SER A 230 -2.60 24.72 -8.24
C SER A 230 -1.72 25.80 -7.60
N GLU A 231 -1.33 26.85 -8.33
CA GLU A 231 -0.32 27.81 -7.85
C GLU A 231 -0.76 28.61 -6.62
N CYS A 232 -2.05 28.99 -6.56
CA CYS A 232 -2.61 29.77 -5.44
C CYS A 232 -3.46 28.92 -4.46
N ARG A 233 -3.42 27.60 -4.59
CA ARG A 233 -4.26 26.69 -3.77
C ARG A 233 -3.75 26.57 -2.35
N THR A 234 -4.64 26.85 -1.37
CA THR A 234 -4.41 26.59 0.04
C THR A 234 -5.23 25.38 0.51
N SER A 235 -4.74 24.65 1.52
CA SER A 235 -5.46 23.51 2.10
C SER A 235 -6.27 23.95 3.33
N MET A 236 -7.55 23.60 3.41
CA MET A 236 -8.39 23.84 4.60
C MET A 236 -7.89 23.08 5.83
N LYS A 237 -7.31 21.89 5.63
CA LYS A 237 -6.72 21.06 6.69
C LYS A 237 -5.24 20.85 6.39
N PRO A 238 -4.38 21.83 6.71
CA PRO A 238 -2.95 21.68 6.48
C PRO A 238 -2.39 20.56 7.38
N LEU A 239 -1.53 19.73 6.81
CA LEU A 239 -0.78 18.74 7.59
C LEU A 239 0.18 19.48 8.53
N ARG A 240 0.11 19.18 9.83
CA ARG A 240 0.96 19.78 10.86
C ARG A 240 1.66 18.68 11.64
N TYR A 241 2.98 18.78 11.77
CA TYR A 241 3.75 17.88 12.60
C TYR A 241 3.36 18.03 14.08
N SER A 242 3.15 16.90 14.74
CA SER A 242 2.87 16.80 16.17
C SER A 242 4.14 16.40 16.92
N LYS A 243 4.16 16.59 18.25
CA LYS A 243 5.21 16.04 19.13
C LYS A 243 5.36 14.53 19.00
N LYS A 244 4.27 13.82 18.65
CA LYS A 244 4.27 12.37 18.41
C LYS A 244 5.07 12.00 17.17
N ASP A 245 5.05 12.86 16.14
CA ASP A 245 5.84 12.65 14.92
C ASP A 245 7.32 12.78 15.20
N ALA A 246 7.72 13.77 16.02
CA ALA A 246 9.11 13.94 16.44
C ALA A 246 9.62 12.72 17.23
N PHE A 247 8.79 12.15 18.12
CA PHE A 247 9.12 10.92 18.83
C PHE A 247 9.27 9.72 17.87
N ALA A 248 8.38 9.60 16.87
CA ALA A 248 8.44 8.54 15.86
C ALA A 248 9.72 8.63 14.99
N TYR A 249 10.11 9.84 14.58
CA TYR A 249 11.39 10.06 13.90
C TYR A 249 12.59 9.76 14.81
N GLY A 250 12.54 10.13 16.09
CA GLY A 250 13.59 9.78 17.08
C GLY A 250 13.78 8.28 17.19
N LEU A 251 12.69 7.53 17.29
CA LEU A 251 12.72 6.06 17.36
C LEU A 251 13.28 5.45 16.07
N LEU A 252 12.92 6.01 14.90
CA LEU A 252 13.47 5.60 13.61
C LEU A 252 14.98 5.83 13.54
N VAL A 253 15.46 6.99 13.97
CA VAL A 253 16.89 7.32 13.97
C VAL A 253 17.66 6.36 14.89
N VAL A 254 17.16 6.09 16.09
CA VAL A 254 17.78 5.11 17.01
C VAL A 254 17.85 3.73 16.39
N TYR A 255 16.78 3.29 15.70
CA TYR A 255 16.75 2.02 14.97
C TYR A 255 17.81 1.97 13.87
N VAL A 256 17.86 2.98 12.99
CA VAL A 256 18.82 3.04 11.87
C VAL A 256 20.27 3.11 12.37
N VAL A 257 20.54 3.96 13.37
CA VAL A 257 21.87 4.07 13.97
C VAL A 257 22.27 2.76 14.63
N GLY A 258 21.35 2.10 15.35
CA GLY A 258 21.58 0.78 15.94
C GLY A 258 21.97 -0.27 14.88
N LEU A 259 21.27 -0.29 13.73
CA LEU A 259 21.61 -1.19 12.63
C LEU A 259 22.99 -0.89 12.01
N ILE A 260 23.34 0.39 11.83
CA ILE A 260 24.63 0.80 11.29
C ILE A 260 25.75 0.40 12.26
N LEU A 261 25.59 0.66 13.56
CA LEU A 261 26.58 0.27 14.58
C LEU A 261 26.76 -1.25 14.62
N MET A 262 25.66 -2.02 14.63
CA MET A 262 25.75 -3.48 14.57
C MET A 262 26.52 -3.98 13.35
N LYS A 263 26.34 -3.33 12.18
CA LYS A 263 27.05 -3.70 10.96
C LYS A 263 28.54 -3.31 10.96
N ILE A 264 28.92 -2.29 11.73
CA ILE A 264 30.33 -1.87 11.85
C ILE A 264 31.09 -2.76 12.84
N PHE A 265 30.39 -3.22 13.91
CA PHE A 265 31.02 -4.02 14.98
C PHE A 265 30.99 -5.52 14.73
N LEU A 266 30.14 -6.02 13.83
CA LEU A 266 30.06 -7.41 13.41
C LEU A 266 30.71 -7.63 12.04
#